data_daa8bc1c80f0d2431433124d3066b3b1
#
_entry.id   daa8bc1c80f0d2431433124d3066b3b1
#
_cell.length_a   1.000
_cell.length_b   1.000
_cell.length_c   1.000
_cell.angle_alpha   90.00
_cell.angle_beta   90.00
_cell.angle_gamma   90.00
#
_symmetry.space_group_name_H-M   'P 1'
#
loop_
_entity.id
_entity.type
_entity.pdbx_description
1 polymer ?
#
loop_
_entity_poly.entity_id
_entity_poly.type
_entity_poly.pdbx_seq_one_letter_code
_entity_poly.pdbx_strand_id
1 'polypeptide(L)'
;GSSDAGTFPVMSGHSKWATIKHKKGAADAKRGKLFAKLIRQLEIAARGGGGDLDSNPTLRTMYQKARDASVPVDTIDRAIQRGTGDLEGVTYEEVTYEGYGPHGVAIFLDGSTDNRNRTGAEIRAIFSKAGGSLAEPGAVAWQFERKGMILVPAEVTEDELMLTAIEAGAEDIVDDGDSWRVITPPTELHAVRTALEGEGIGLTFPPGDAGA
;
A
#
# COMPACT_ATOMS: atom_id res chain seq x y z
N GLY A 1 -66.27 -16.27 -28.97
CA GLY A 1 -65.57 -16.26 -27.70
C GLY A 1 -64.09 -16.12 -27.92
N SER A 2 -63.56 -14.88 -27.84
CA SER A 2 -62.15 -14.62 -27.93
C SER A 2 -61.57 -14.72 -26.52
N SER A 3 -60.67 -15.62 -26.30
CA SER A 3 -59.88 -15.70 -25.09
C SER A 3 -58.62 -14.84 -25.24
N ASP A 4 -58.63 -13.74 -24.53
CA ASP A 4 -57.51 -12.80 -24.41
C ASP A 4 -56.47 -13.39 -23.45
N ALA A 5 -55.33 -13.83 -24.00
CA ALA A 5 -54.20 -14.33 -23.21
C ALA A 5 -53.34 -13.15 -22.77
N GLY A 6 -53.56 -12.72 -21.54
CA GLY A 6 -52.77 -11.66 -20.91
C GLY A 6 -51.26 -12.03 -20.82
N THR A 7 -50.45 -11.33 -21.58
CA THR A 7 -48.99 -11.39 -21.50
C THR A 7 -48.54 -10.63 -20.24
N PHE A 8 -48.09 -11.35 -19.21
CA PHE A 8 -47.47 -10.75 -18.06
C PHE A 8 -46.02 -10.34 -18.42
N PRO A 9 -45.59 -9.08 -18.17
CA PRO A 9 -44.22 -8.72 -18.38
C PRO A 9 -43.35 -9.43 -17.35
N VAL A 10 -42.41 -10.25 -17.82
CA VAL A 10 -41.35 -10.81 -17.00
C VAL A 10 -40.47 -9.66 -16.60
N MET A 11 -40.67 -9.16 -15.38
CA MET A 11 -39.68 -8.23 -14.75
C MET A 11 -38.39 -9.00 -14.53
N SER A 12 -37.38 -8.71 -15.38
CA SER A 12 -36.02 -9.15 -15.16
C SER A 12 -35.48 -8.37 -13.94
N GLY A 13 -35.79 -8.88 -12.76
CA GLY A 13 -35.18 -8.40 -11.52
C GLY A 13 -33.68 -8.64 -11.59
N HIS A 14 -32.90 -7.59 -11.74
CA HIS A 14 -31.47 -7.66 -11.48
C HIS A 14 -31.32 -8.21 -10.06
N SER A 15 -30.95 -9.49 -9.97
CA SER A 15 -30.87 -10.20 -8.70
C SER A 15 -29.93 -9.46 -7.77
N LYS A 16 -30.45 -9.02 -6.62
CA LYS A 16 -29.66 -8.42 -5.52
C LYS A 16 -28.44 -9.30 -5.19
N TRP A 17 -28.57 -10.60 -5.41
CA TRP A 17 -27.53 -11.62 -5.31
C TRP A 17 -26.40 -11.44 -6.33
N ALA A 18 -26.70 -11.15 -7.60
CA ALA A 18 -25.70 -10.88 -8.62
C ALA A 18 -24.88 -9.63 -8.28
N THR A 19 -25.53 -8.55 -7.82
CA THR A 19 -24.87 -7.31 -7.38
C THR A 19 -23.97 -7.55 -6.18
N ILE A 20 -24.40 -8.35 -5.20
CA ILE A 20 -23.60 -8.70 -4.01
C ILE A 20 -22.40 -9.55 -4.42
N LYS A 21 -22.59 -10.53 -5.31
CA LYS A 21 -21.51 -11.39 -5.82
C LYS A 21 -20.45 -10.59 -6.57
N HIS A 22 -20.85 -9.62 -7.40
CA HIS A 22 -19.90 -8.74 -8.11
C HIS A 22 -19.13 -7.82 -7.16
N LYS A 23 -19.78 -7.24 -6.15
CA LYS A 23 -19.11 -6.41 -5.13
C LYS A 23 -18.14 -7.23 -4.30
N LYS A 24 -18.52 -8.44 -3.88
CA LYS A 24 -17.64 -9.35 -3.13
C LYS A 24 -16.43 -9.77 -3.97
N GLY A 25 -16.64 -10.16 -5.23
CA GLY A 25 -15.57 -10.55 -6.14
C GLY A 25 -14.54 -9.41 -6.38
N ALA A 26 -15.02 -8.15 -6.51
CA ALA A 26 -14.15 -7.00 -6.66
C ALA A 26 -13.34 -6.70 -5.38
N ALA A 27 -13.95 -6.84 -4.20
CA ALA A 27 -13.27 -6.67 -2.92
C ALA A 27 -12.23 -7.78 -2.70
N ASP A 28 -12.56 -9.04 -3.00
CA ASP A 28 -11.65 -10.18 -2.91
C ASP A 28 -10.47 -10.03 -3.88
N ALA A 29 -10.69 -9.53 -5.10
CA ALA A 29 -9.63 -9.27 -6.07
C ALA A 29 -8.68 -8.15 -5.60
N LYS A 30 -9.20 -7.06 -5.02
CA LYS A 30 -8.39 -6.00 -4.42
C LYS A 30 -7.55 -6.52 -3.27
N ARG A 31 -8.14 -7.30 -2.37
CA ARG A 31 -7.45 -7.92 -1.24
C ARG A 31 -6.35 -8.87 -1.72
N GLY A 32 -6.60 -9.67 -2.76
CA GLY A 32 -5.61 -10.56 -3.37
C GLY A 32 -4.41 -9.81 -3.93
N LYS A 33 -4.64 -8.67 -4.61
CA LYS A 33 -3.56 -7.81 -5.12
C LYS A 33 -2.73 -7.21 -3.98
N LEU A 34 -3.38 -6.72 -2.92
CA LEU A 34 -2.69 -6.18 -1.74
C LEU A 34 -1.81 -7.26 -1.08
N PHE A 35 -2.35 -8.47 -0.89
CA PHE A 35 -1.58 -9.58 -0.32
C PHE A 35 -0.35 -9.93 -1.17
N ALA A 36 -0.52 -10.02 -2.50
CA ALA A 36 0.58 -10.28 -3.41
C ALA A 36 1.68 -9.20 -3.33
N LYS A 37 1.28 -7.91 -3.22
CA LYS A 37 2.21 -6.79 -3.04
C LYS A 37 2.99 -6.92 -1.72
N LEU A 38 2.30 -7.17 -0.61
CA LEU A 38 2.93 -7.30 0.71
C LEU A 38 3.87 -8.50 0.80
N ILE A 39 3.48 -9.65 0.24
CA ILE A 39 4.32 -10.85 0.16
C ILE A 39 5.61 -10.54 -0.60
N ARG A 40 5.51 -9.86 -1.75
CA ARG A 40 6.67 -9.46 -2.54
C ARG A 40 7.60 -8.51 -1.78
N GLN A 41 7.05 -7.54 -1.08
CA GLN A 41 7.82 -6.60 -0.26
C GLN A 41 8.55 -7.30 0.91
N LEU A 42 7.91 -8.30 1.54
CA LEU A 42 8.54 -9.14 2.57
C LEU A 42 9.74 -9.93 2.00
N GLU A 43 9.59 -10.55 0.84
CA GLU A 43 10.67 -11.30 0.18
C GLU A 43 11.86 -10.39 -0.14
N ILE A 44 11.61 -9.19 -0.65
CA ILE A 44 12.67 -8.21 -0.97
C ILE A 44 13.35 -7.71 0.31
N ALA A 45 12.59 -7.36 1.33
CA ALA A 45 13.14 -6.89 2.60
C ALA A 45 14.00 -7.97 3.28
N ALA A 46 13.54 -9.22 3.28
CA ALA A 46 14.29 -10.35 3.83
C ALA A 46 15.56 -10.62 3.03
N ARG A 47 15.54 -10.47 1.72
CA ARG A 47 16.71 -10.65 0.86
C ARG A 47 17.78 -9.60 1.10
N GLY A 48 17.37 -8.34 1.30
CA GLY A 48 18.29 -7.23 1.48
C GLY A 48 18.94 -7.17 2.87
N GLY A 49 18.19 -7.56 3.92
CA GLY A 49 18.64 -7.38 5.31
C GLY A 49 18.56 -8.62 6.20
N GLY A 50 18.26 -9.81 5.61
CA GLY A 50 18.05 -11.05 6.38
C GLY A 50 16.64 -11.20 6.93
N GLY A 51 16.35 -12.41 7.45
CA GLY A 51 15.02 -12.81 7.90
C GLY A 51 14.70 -12.47 9.37
N ASP A 52 15.63 -11.88 10.08
CA ASP A 52 15.46 -11.52 11.49
C ASP A 52 14.82 -10.13 11.62
N LEU A 53 13.66 -10.08 12.29
CA LEU A 53 12.90 -8.86 12.50
C LEU A 53 13.61 -7.83 13.39
N ASP A 54 14.48 -8.28 14.30
CA ASP A 54 15.17 -7.39 15.23
C ASP A 54 16.32 -6.63 14.56
N SER A 55 16.98 -7.30 13.63
CA SER A 55 18.13 -6.73 12.90
C SER A 55 17.74 -6.10 11.55
N ASN A 56 16.50 -6.31 11.07
CA ASN A 56 16.03 -5.79 9.78
C ASN A 56 14.81 -4.87 9.93
N PRO A 57 15.00 -3.55 10.11
CA PRO A 57 13.91 -2.59 10.29
C PRO A 57 12.93 -2.55 9.11
N THR A 58 13.42 -2.72 7.88
CA THR A 58 12.59 -2.76 6.67
C THR A 58 11.67 -3.98 6.69
N LEU A 59 12.20 -5.16 7.03
CA LEU A 59 11.40 -6.37 7.16
C LEU A 59 10.36 -6.25 8.28
N ARG A 60 10.75 -5.67 9.41
CA ARG A 60 9.84 -5.42 10.54
C ARG A 60 8.65 -4.57 10.12
N THR A 61 8.89 -3.49 9.38
CA THR A 61 7.83 -2.62 8.85
C THR A 61 6.91 -3.38 7.91
N MET A 62 7.45 -4.17 6.98
CA MET A 62 6.64 -4.97 6.05
C MET A 62 5.89 -6.09 6.74
N TYR A 63 6.49 -6.74 7.73
CA TYR A 63 5.84 -7.74 8.58
C TYR A 63 4.60 -7.15 9.25
N GLN A 64 4.74 -5.98 9.88
CA GLN A 64 3.63 -5.31 10.55
C GLN A 64 2.51 -4.95 9.57
N LYS A 65 2.84 -4.35 8.42
CA LYS A 65 1.86 -4.05 7.36
C LYS A 65 1.10 -5.30 6.89
N ALA A 66 1.79 -6.42 6.74
CA ALA A 66 1.17 -7.67 6.35
C ALA A 66 0.22 -8.22 7.43
N ARG A 67 0.60 -8.09 8.71
CA ARG A 67 -0.25 -8.46 9.86
C ARG A 67 -1.51 -7.59 9.91
N ASP A 68 -1.36 -6.29 9.77
CA ASP A 68 -2.46 -5.32 9.76
C ASP A 68 -3.45 -5.58 8.60
N ALA A 69 -2.93 -5.96 7.44
CA ALA A 69 -3.75 -6.38 6.30
C ALA A 69 -4.37 -7.79 6.47
N SER A 70 -4.12 -8.47 7.58
CA SER A 70 -4.59 -9.84 7.86
C SER A 70 -4.03 -10.89 6.89
N VAL A 71 -2.79 -10.75 6.44
CA VAL A 71 -2.08 -11.81 5.72
C VAL A 71 -1.81 -12.94 6.72
N PRO A 72 -2.10 -14.23 6.38
CA PRO A 72 -1.81 -15.35 7.26
C PRO A 72 -0.33 -15.45 7.62
N VAL A 73 -0.04 -15.77 8.89
CA VAL A 73 1.34 -15.83 9.40
C VAL A 73 2.20 -16.81 8.60
N ASP A 74 1.69 -18.01 8.31
CA ASP A 74 2.39 -19.01 7.49
C ASP A 74 2.78 -18.49 6.10
N THR A 75 1.97 -17.59 5.56
CA THR A 75 2.25 -16.95 4.25
C THR A 75 3.36 -15.91 4.38
N ILE A 76 3.38 -15.16 5.48
CA ILE A 76 4.44 -14.20 5.82
C ILE A 76 5.76 -14.95 6.02
N ASP A 77 5.78 -16.01 6.82
CA ASP A 77 6.97 -16.79 7.12
C ASP A 77 7.57 -17.42 5.85
N ARG A 78 6.72 -17.97 4.98
CA ARG A 78 7.18 -18.49 3.68
C ARG A 78 7.75 -17.40 2.77
N ALA A 79 7.21 -16.20 2.82
CA ALA A 79 7.76 -15.07 2.06
C ALA A 79 9.15 -14.68 2.59
N ILE A 80 9.34 -14.64 3.90
CA ILE A 80 10.64 -14.41 4.53
C ILE A 80 11.65 -15.49 4.11
N GLN A 81 11.27 -16.77 4.22
CA GLN A 81 12.12 -17.90 3.84
C GLN A 81 12.51 -17.87 2.35
N ARG A 82 11.61 -17.46 1.45
CA ARG A 82 11.96 -17.24 0.04
C ARG A 82 12.92 -16.08 -0.13
N GLY A 83 12.76 -15.02 0.64
CA GLY A 83 13.67 -13.88 0.65
C GLY A 83 15.08 -14.24 1.11
N THR A 84 15.22 -15.03 2.16
CA THR A 84 16.52 -15.50 2.70
C THR A 84 17.16 -16.60 1.86
N GLY A 85 16.42 -17.21 0.93
CA GLY A 85 16.91 -18.33 0.10
C GLY A 85 16.66 -19.71 0.70
N ASP A 86 15.99 -19.81 1.84
CA ASP A 86 15.64 -21.09 2.48
C ASP A 86 14.53 -21.84 1.72
N LEU A 87 13.78 -21.13 0.90
CA LEU A 87 12.80 -21.66 -0.04
C LEU A 87 13.04 -21.09 -1.43
N GLU A 88 12.80 -21.91 -2.48
CA GLU A 88 12.84 -21.48 -3.87
C GLU A 88 11.78 -20.39 -4.13
N GLY A 89 12.18 -19.30 -4.78
CA GLY A 89 11.34 -18.13 -5.02
C GLY A 89 11.71 -17.34 -6.26
N VAL A 90 10.88 -16.35 -6.59
CA VAL A 90 11.11 -15.43 -7.71
C VAL A 90 12.09 -14.35 -7.26
N THR A 91 13.04 -14.01 -8.14
CA THR A 91 13.97 -12.90 -7.90
C THR A 91 13.28 -11.59 -8.25
N TYR A 92 13.24 -10.68 -7.28
CA TYR A 92 12.76 -9.30 -7.48
C TYR A 92 13.93 -8.34 -7.42
N GLU A 93 13.86 -7.30 -8.23
CA GLU A 93 14.79 -6.17 -8.21
C GLU A 93 14.01 -4.87 -7.94
N GLU A 94 14.64 -3.94 -7.24
CA GLU A 94 14.09 -2.60 -7.05
C GLU A 94 14.25 -1.80 -8.34
N VAL A 95 13.22 -1.03 -8.67
CA VAL A 95 13.19 -0.14 -9.81
C VAL A 95 12.61 1.19 -9.43
N THR A 96 13.20 2.25 -9.97
CA THR A 96 12.71 3.61 -9.81
C THR A 96 12.45 4.20 -11.18
N TYR A 97 11.35 4.89 -11.33
CA TYR A 97 11.00 5.64 -12.54
C TYR A 97 10.66 7.08 -12.18
N GLU A 98 11.11 7.97 -13.02
CA GLU A 98 10.87 9.40 -12.90
C GLU A 98 10.14 9.90 -14.13
N GLY A 99 9.29 10.91 -13.97
CA GLY A 99 8.56 11.45 -15.10
C GLY A 99 7.70 12.64 -14.74
N TYR A 100 6.98 13.08 -15.74
CA TYR A 100 6.04 14.17 -15.63
C TYR A 100 4.65 13.72 -16.03
N GLY A 101 3.66 14.02 -15.21
CA GLY A 101 2.26 13.90 -15.53
C GLY A 101 1.78 15.09 -16.37
N PRO A 102 0.48 15.15 -16.69
CA PRO A 102 -0.12 16.31 -17.32
C PRO A 102 0.21 17.60 -16.58
N HIS A 103 0.39 18.69 -17.32
CA HIS A 103 0.75 20.02 -16.77
C HIS A 103 2.12 20.09 -16.04
N GLY A 104 3.00 19.10 -16.26
CA GLY A 104 4.35 19.11 -15.70
C GLY A 104 4.44 18.69 -14.24
N VAL A 105 3.44 18.00 -13.72
CA VAL A 105 3.47 17.47 -12.35
C VAL A 105 4.57 16.40 -12.25
N ALA A 106 5.54 16.60 -11.35
CA ALA A 106 6.59 15.65 -11.10
C ALA A 106 6.03 14.35 -10.51
N ILE A 107 6.46 13.21 -11.04
CA ILE A 107 6.06 11.88 -10.56
C ILE A 107 7.31 11.06 -10.32
N PHE A 108 7.42 10.54 -9.10
CA PHE A 108 8.47 9.62 -8.70
C PHE A 108 7.84 8.28 -8.31
N LEU A 109 8.25 7.20 -8.97
CA LEU A 109 7.76 5.85 -8.72
C LEU A 109 8.86 4.99 -8.16
N ASP A 110 8.59 4.36 -7.04
CA ASP A 110 9.47 3.40 -6.39
C ASP A 110 8.75 2.05 -6.30
N GLY A 111 9.40 0.98 -6.73
CA GLY A 111 8.74 -0.31 -6.79
C GLY A 111 9.71 -1.47 -6.94
N SER A 112 9.16 -2.66 -7.03
CA SER A 112 9.89 -3.89 -7.24
C SER A 112 9.30 -4.71 -8.37
N THR A 113 10.15 -5.37 -9.14
CA THR A 113 9.74 -6.17 -10.29
C THR A 113 10.55 -7.45 -10.41
N ASP A 114 9.95 -8.48 -10.96
CA ASP A 114 10.60 -9.70 -11.42
C ASP A 114 11.09 -9.59 -12.89
N ASN A 115 10.71 -8.50 -13.59
CA ASN A 115 11.10 -8.26 -14.99
C ASN A 115 11.11 -6.76 -15.30
N ARG A 116 12.31 -6.16 -15.20
CA ARG A 116 12.55 -4.73 -15.43
C ARG A 116 12.10 -4.26 -16.83
N ASN A 117 12.32 -5.07 -17.85
CA ASN A 117 11.98 -4.68 -19.23
C ASN A 117 10.45 -4.61 -19.43
N ARG A 118 9.72 -5.61 -18.94
CA ARG A 118 8.25 -5.61 -18.98
C ARG A 118 7.69 -4.41 -18.21
N THR A 119 8.10 -4.23 -16.96
CA THR A 119 7.64 -3.12 -16.13
C THR A 119 7.98 -1.77 -16.73
N GLY A 120 9.18 -1.57 -17.26
CA GLY A 120 9.56 -0.32 -17.92
C GLY A 120 8.70 0.00 -19.15
N ALA A 121 8.34 -1.02 -19.94
CA ALA A 121 7.45 -0.84 -21.09
C ALA A 121 6.03 -0.49 -20.65
N GLU A 122 5.50 -1.15 -19.62
CA GLU A 122 4.17 -0.89 -19.07
C GLU A 122 4.08 0.52 -18.46
N ILE A 123 5.04 0.92 -17.64
CA ILE A 123 5.09 2.27 -17.04
C ILE A 123 5.15 3.35 -18.13
N ARG A 124 5.99 3.17 -19.16
CA ARG A 124 6.07 4.11 -20.28
C ARG A 124 4.73 4.24 -21.01
N ALA A 125 4.04 3.11 -21.23
CA ALA A 125 2.72 3.11 -21.86
C ALA A 125 1.67 3.83 -21.01
N ILE A 126 1.70 3.64 -19.68
CA ILE A 126 0.80 4.32 -18.74
C ILE A 126 1.01 5.83 -18.78
N PHE A 127 2.28 6.29 -18.66
CA PHE A 127 2.59 7.72 -18.74
C PHE A 127 2.10 8.33 -20.05
N SER A 128 2.41 7.72 -21.18
CA SER A 128 1.99 8.22 -22.50
C SER A 128 0.47 8.26 -22.64
N LYS A 129 -0.23 7.23 -22.18
CA LYS A 129 -1.71 7.17 -22.22
C LYS A 129 -2.36 8.24 -21.34
N ALA A 130 -1.73 8.59 -20.23
CA ALA A 130 -2.21 9.61 -19.30
C ALA A 130 -1.81 11.05 -19.72
N GLY A 131 -1.15 11.23 -20.86
CA GLY A 131 -0.70 12.55 -21.33
C GLY A 131 0.56 13.06 -20.62
N GLY A 132 1.30 12.16 -19.98
CA GLY A 132 2.60 12.41 -19.36
C GLY A 132 3.76 11.82 -20.15
N SER A 133 4.95 11.85 -19.57
CA SER A 133 6.17 11.28 -20.16
C SER A 133 7.12 10.79 -19.08
N LEU A 134 7.81 9.66 -19.35
CA LEU A 134 8.96 9.28 -18.55
C LEU A 134 10.14 10.23 -18.83
N ALA A 135 10.91 10.48 -17.78
CA ALA A 135 12.13 11.27 -17.83
C ALA A 135 13.35 10.40 -17.49
N GLU A 136 14.53 10.97 -17.65
CA GLU A 136 15.78 10.33 -17.24
C GLU A 136 15.91 10.33 -15.71
N PRO A 137 16.63 9.35 -15.14
CA PRO A 137 16.92 9.32 -13.72
C PRO A 137 17.53 10.63 -13.21
N GLY A 138 17.04 11.14 -12.09
CA GLY A 138 17.46 12.41 -11.50
C GLY A 138 16.65 13.64 -11.96
N ALA A 139 15.73 13.49 -12.90
CA ALA A 139 14.94 14.62 -13.42
C ALA A 139 14.02 15.23 -12.37
N VAL A 140 13.43 14.42 -11.50
CA VAL A 140 12.48 14.87 -10.47
C VAL A 140 12.80 14.38 -9.07
N ALA A 141 13.68 13.40 -8.90
CA ALA A 141 14.01 12.77 -7.60
C ALA A 141 14.38 13.79 -6.51
N TRP A 142 15.07 14.87 -6.88
CA TRP A 142 15.48 15.95 -5.98
C TRP A 142 14.33 16.74 -5.34
N GLN A 143 13.11 16.59 -5.87
CA GLN A 143 11.89 17.22 -5.34
C GLN A 143 11.21 16.37 -4.25
N PHE A 144 11.66 15.14 -4.04
CA PHE A 144 11.03 14.20 -3.14
C PHE A 144 11.95 13.83 -1.98
N GLU A 145 11.37 13.75 -0.82
CA GLU A 145 12.01 13.24 0.38
C GLU A 145 11.22 12.04 0.92
N ARG A 146 11.93 10.96 1.26
CA ARG A 146 11.28 9.78 1.85
C ARG A 146 10.95 10.06 3.32
N LYS A 147 9.67 9.97 3.68
CA LYS A 147 9.17 10.12 5.05
C LYS A 147 8.36 8.90 5.48
N GLY A 148 8.35 8.62 6.77
CA GLY A 148 7.35 7.77 7.39
C GLY A 148 6.06 8.57 7.57
N MET A 149 4.90 7.92 7.42
CA MET A 149 3.61 8.53 7.65
C MET A 149 2.70 7.57 8.42
N ILE A 150 2.09 8.09 9.48
CA ILE A 150 1.11 7.38 10.29
C ILE A 150 -0.17 8.21 10.28
N LEU A 151 -1.30 7.58 10.01
CA LEU A 151 -2.61 8.21 10.12
C LEU A 151 -3.24 7.85 11.46
N VAL A 152 -3.72 8.87 12.14
CA VAL A 152 -4.42 8.77 13.43
C VAL A 152 -5.81 9.37 13.25
N PRO A 153 -6.89 8.72 13.77
CA PRO A 153 -8.24 9.26 13.69
C PRO A 153 -8.36 10.63 14.35
N ALA A 154 -9.23 11.48 13.82
CA ALA A 154 -9.44 12.86 14.30
C ALA A 154 -10.01 12.95 15.73
N GLU A 155 -10.53 11.84 16.26
CA GLU A 155 -11.04 11.78 17.64
C GLU A 155 -9.96 11.91 18.72
N VAL A 156 -8.69 11.68 18.35
CA VAL A 156 -7.53 11.90 19.22
C VAL A 156 -7.25 13.39 19.29
N THR A 157 -7.02 13.91 20.49
CA THR A 157 -6.71 15.33 20.62
C THR A 157 -5.29 15.65 20.16
N GLU A 158 -5.08 16.85 19.63
CA GLU A 158 -3.77 17.32 19.18
C GLU A 158 -2.72 17.23 20.29
N ASP A 159 -3.08 17.63 21.51
CA ASP A 159 -2.17 17.64 22.67
C ASP A 159 -1.69 16.23 23.06
N GLU A 160 -2.60 15.25 23.09
CA GLU A 160 -2.25 13.84 23.35
C GLU A 160 -1.35 13.26 22.29
N LEU A 161 -1.67 13.55 21.02
CA LEU A 161 -0.89 13.06 19.89
C LEU A 161 0.48 13.70 19.82
N MET A 162 0.56 15.02 20.02
CA MET A 162 1.81 15.78 19.91
C MET A 162 2.81 15.34 20.95
N LEU A 163 2.42 15.17 22.21
CA LEU A 163 3.33 14.74 23.26
C LEU A 163 3.96 13.38 22.93
N THR A 164 3.12 12.39 22.66
CA THR A 164 3.58 11.02 22.42
C THR A 164 4.39 10.90 21.13
N ALA A 165 3.93 11.51 20.03
CA ALA A 165 4.56 11.38 18.73
C ALA A 165 5.91 12.09 18.65
N ILE A 166 6.02 13.32 19.17
CA ILE A 166 7.26 14.10 19.12
C ILE A 166 8.33 13.48 20.03
N GLU A 167 7.97 13.04 21.24
CA GLU A 167 8.91 12.35 22.13
C GLU A 167 9.45 11.05 21.52
N ALA A 168 8.63 10.37 20.70
CA ALA A 168 9.02 9.15 20.00
C ALA A 168 9.80 9.39 18.69
N GLY A 169 9.98 10.64 18.26
CA GLY A 169 10.80 11.01 17.10
C GLY A 169 10.01 11.43 15.84
N ALA A 170 8.74 11.82 15.98
CA ALA A 170 8.01 12.44 14.88
C ALA A 170 8.58 13.83 14.57
N GLU A 171 8.58 14.21 13.29
CA GLU A 171 9.03 15.51 12.82
C GLU A 171 7.90 16.53 12.76
N ASP A 172 6.70 16.08 12.43
CA ASP A 172 5.56 16.97 12.22
C ASP A 172 4.22 16.24 12.40
N ILE A 173 3.18 17.00 12.70
CA ILE A 173 1.81 16.52 12.83
C ILE A 173 0.92 17.49 12.06
N VAL A 174 0.19 16.97 11.08
CA VAL A 174 -0.65 17.74 10.18
C VAL A 174 -2.12 17.33 10.36
N ASP A 175 -2.99 18.32 10.55
CA ASP A 175 -4.44 18.13 10.56
C ASP A 175 -4.96 18.03 9.12
N ASP A 176 -5.50 16.88 8.75
CA ASP A 176 -6.14 16.65 7.44
C ASP A 176 -7.68 16.75 7.54
N GLY A 177 -8.23 17.21 8.67
CA GLY A 177 -9.64 17.45 8.91
C GLY A 177 -10.39 16.23 9.47
N ASP A 178 -10.27 15.07 8.87
CA ASP A 178 -10.87 13.81 9.30
C ASP A 178 -9.84 12.81 9.90
N SER A 179 -8.57 13.20 9.89
CA SER A 179 -7.46 12.45 10.47
C SER A 179 -6.25 13.35 10.76
N TRP A 180 -5.38 12.90 11.65
CA TRP A 180 -4.04 13.46 11.83
C TRP A 180 -3.03 12.67 11.02
N ARG A 181 -2.11 13.38 10.38
CA ARG A 181 -0.98 12.80 9.67
C ARG A 181 0.31 13.08 10.44
N VAL A 182 0.85 12.04 11.08
CA VAL A 182 2.13 12.10 11.79
C VAL A 182 3.25 11.78 10.81
N ILE A 183 4.18 12.72 10.64
CA ILE A 183 5.33 12.63 9.74
C ILE A 183 6.57 12.27 10.55
N THR A 184 7.34 11.30 10.06
CA THR A 184 8.55 10.81 10.75
C THR A 184 9.71 10.65 9.78
N PRO A 185 10.97 10.66 10.25
CA PRO A 185 12.04 10.04 9.51
C PRO A 185 11.69 8.56 9.24
N PRO A 186 12.11 7.97 8.11
CA PRO A 186 11.83 6.56 7.84
C PRO A 186 12.32 5.60 8.93
N THR A 187 13.42 5.94 9.59
CA THR A 187 14.04 5.14 10.68
C THR A 187 13.21 5.15 11.95
N GLU A 188 12.49 6.23 12.22
CA GLU A 188 11.71 6.43 13.45
C GLU A 188 10.25 5.97 13.33
N LEU A 189 9.79 5.63 12.12
CA LEU A 189 8.41 5.23 11.86
C LEU A 189 7.90 4.14 12.81
N HIS A 190 8.74 3.14 13.07
CA HIS A 190 8.36 2.03 13.95
C HIS A 190 8.30 2.45 15.42
N ALA A 191 9.25 3.26 15.88
CA ALA A 191 9.29 3.77 17.25
C ALA A 191 8.07 4.65 17.57
N VAL A 192 7.76 5.60 16.67
CA VAL A 192 6.59 6.46 16.79
C VAL A 192 5.30 5.67 16.78
N ARG A 193 5.18 4.71 15.87
CA ARG A 193 4.02 3.82 15.81
C ARG A 193 3.82 3.06 17.12
N THR A 194 4.87 2.43 17.65
CA THR A 194 4.80 1.65 18.88
C THR A 194 4.43 2.51 20.08
N ALA A 195 4.94 3.73 20.15
CA ALA A 195 4.59 4.68 21.21
C ALA A 195 3.10 5.05 21.16
N LEU A 196 2.57 5.39 19.99
CA LEU A 196 1.16 5.71 19.81
C LEU A 196 0.23 4.54 20.16
N GLU A 197 0.56 3.32 19.70
CA GLU A 197 -0.19 2.10 20.03
C GLU A 197 -0.12 1.80 21.54
N GLY A 198 1.02 2.09 22.20
CA GLY A 198 1.20 1.93 23.64
C GLY A 198 0.29 2.82 24.48
N GLU A 199 -0.04 4.01 24.01
CA GLU A 199 -1.03 4.93 24.60
C GLU A 199 -2.48 4.59 24.23
N GLY A 200 -2.71 3.48 23.52
CA GLY A 200 -4.04 3.05 23.10
C GLY A 200 -4.60 3.84 21.91
N ILE A 201 -3.77 4.60 21.22
CA ILE A 201 -4.16 5.35 20.03
C ILE A 201 -4.33 4.39 18.85
N GLY A 202 -5.55 4.29 18.33
CA GLY A 202 -5.85 3.51 17.12
C GLY A 202 -5.19 4.13 15.89
N LEU A 203 -4.56 3.32 15.05
CA LEU A 203 -3.93 3.78 13.82
C LEU A 203 -4.75 3.38 12.60
N THR A 204 -4.77 4.25 11.60
CA THR A 204 -5.40 3.97 10.30
C THR A 204 -4.35 3.99 9.19
N PHE A 205 -4.67 3.39 8.05
CA PHE A 205 -3.78 3.36 6.90
C PHE A 205 -4.18 4.43 5.89
N PRO A 206 -3.20 5.06 5.20
CA PRO A 206 -3.50 5.97 4.10
C PRO A 206 -4.36 5.28 3.04
N PRO A 207 -5.38 5.95 2.49
CA PRO A 207 -6.27 5.37 1.48
C PRO A 207 -5.56 4.92 0.19
N GLY A 208 -4.32 5.33 -0.04
CA GLY A 208 -3.47 4.89 -1.16
C GLY A 208 -2.80 3.52 -0.96
N ASP A 209 -2.69 3.00 0.24
CA ASP A 209 -2.14 1.66 0.53
C ASP A 209 -3.19 0.53 0.40
N ALA A 210 -4.45 0.87 0.22
CA ALA A 210 -5.54 -0.07 -0.05
C ALA A 210 -5.66 -0.47 -1.54
N GLY A 211 -4.57 -0.42 -2.29
CA GLY A 211 -4.46 -1.03 -3.63
C GLY A 211 -4.86 -0.12 -4.77
N ALA A 212 -3.92 0.55 -5.34
CA ALA A 212 -3.90 0.89 -6.76
C ALA A 212 -3.29 -0.27 -7.55
#